data_094b7119314ad5d594c2556c59608718
#
_entry.id   094b7119314ad5d594c2556c59608718
#
_cell.length_a   1.000
_cell.length_b   1.000
_cell.length_c   1.000
_cell.angle_alpha   90.00
_cell.angle_beta   90.00
_cell.angle_gamma   90.00
#
_symmetry.space_group_name_H-M   'P 1'
#
loop_
_entity.id
_entity.type
_entity.pdbx_description
1 polymer ?
#
loop_
_entity_poly.entity_id
_entity_poly.type
_entity_poly.pdbx_seq_one_letter_code
_entity_poly.pdbx_strand_id
1 'polypeptide(L)'
;MQRCDVIVATIAFGMGIDKPDIRYVIHHDIPKSLESYYQETGRAGRDGGEGHCLAFYSYDDIEKLEKFLSSKPVAEKEKGLALLEDVASYAETSSNRRKILLNYFGESFDELNGEGCKMDDNSVNPKEKIEVKDQALIIINEILNNK
;
A
#
# COMPACT_ATOMS: atom_id res chain seq x y z
N MET A 1 -22.48 -17.88 22.25
CA MET A 1 -21.42 -17.08 21.61
C MET A 1 -22.06 -15.84 21.02
N GLN A 2 -21.63 -14.66 21.45
CA GLN A 2 -22.12 -13.42 20.85
C GLN A 2 -21.52 -13.30 19.45
N ARG A 3 -22.37 -13.22 18.42
CA ARG A 3 -21.93 -13.03 17.03
C ARG A 3 -21.52 -11.57 16.87
N CYS A 4 -20.29 -11.32 16.50
CA CYS A 4 -19.77 -9.99 16.21
C CYS A 4 -19.51 -9.90 14.69
N ASP A 5 -20.23 -9.02 14.03
CA ASP A 5 -20.16 -8.87 12.57
C ASP A 5 -19.11 -7.82 12.14
N VAL A 6 -18.81 -6.85 13.00
CA VAL A 6 -17.82 -5.78 12.75
C VAL A 6 -16.98 -5.58 14.01
N ILE A 7 -15.67 -5.45 13.82
CA ILE A 7 -14.72 -5.14 14.88
C ILE A 7 -13.95 -3.88 14.46
N VAL A 8 -13.99 -2.87 15.33
CA VAL A 8 -13.15 -1.67 15.21
C VAL A 8 -12.00 -1.79 16.19
N ALA A 9 -10.78 -1.70 15.70
CA ALA A 9 -9.61 -1.97 16.52
C ALA A 9 -8.38 -1.18 16.05
N THR A 10 -7.41 -1.05 16.95
CA THR A 10 -6.06 -0.60 16.61
C THR A 10 -5.18 -1.77 16.19
N ILE A 11 -3.97 -1.48 15.70
CA ILE A 11 -2.95 -2.47 15.30
C ILE A 11 -2.73 -3.56 16.38
N ALA A 12 -2.77 -3.18 17.66
CA ALA A 12 -2.55 -4.10 18.77
C ALA A 12 -3.60 -5.23 18.84
N PHE A 13 -4.81 -4.99 18.42
CA PHE A 13 -5.87 -6.00 18.36
C PHE A 13 -5.62 -7.05 17.26
N GLY A 14 -4.88 -6.68 16.23
CA GLY A 14 -4.57 -7.57 15.12
C GLY A 14 -3.63 -8.73 15.49
N MET A 15 -2.80 -8.60 16.52
CA MET A 15 -1.91 -9.67 16.96
C MET A 15 -2.71 -10.76 17.71
N GLY A 16 -2.79 -11.95 17.08
CA GLY A 16 -3.44 -13.12 17.71
C GLY A 16 -4.89 -13.37 17.33
N ILE A 17 -5.49 -12.58 16.42
CA ILE A 17 -6.80 -12.90 15.88
C ILE A 17 -6.63 -13.91 14.74
N ASP A 18 -7.09 -15.12 14.98
CA ASP A 18 -7.17 -16.18 13.99
C ASP A 18 -8.64 -16.50 13.67
N LYS A 19 -9.30 -15.55 12.99
CA LYS A 19 -10.65 -15.72 12.48
C LYS A 19 -10.55 -15.94 10.97
N PRO A 20 -10.82 -17.16 10.47
CA PRO A 20 -10.54 -17.49 9.07
C PRO A 20 -11.52 -16.83 8.09
N ASP A 21 -12.72 -16.50 8.52
CA ASP A 21 -13.84 -16.01 7.70
C ASP A 21 -13.98 -14.49 7.68
N ILE A 22 -12.88 -13.76 7.84
CA ILE A 22 -12.86 -12.29 7.66
C ILE A 22 -13.03 -11.99 6.17
N ARG A 23 -14.04 -11.19 5.82
CA ARG A 23 -14.36 -10.80 4.44
C ARG A 23 -13.85 -9.41 4.08
N TYR A 24 -13.74 -8.52 5.07
CA TYR A 24 -13.34 -7.14 4.85
C TYR A 24 -12.25 -6.74 5.84
N VAL A 25 -11.16 -6.17 5.32
CA VAL A 25 -10.18 -5.43 6.11
C VAL A 25 -10.17 -4.00 5.61
N ILE A 26 -10.55 -3.07 6.49
CA ILE A 26 -10.69 -1.65 6.15
C ILE A 26 -9.72 -0.85 7.02
N HIS A 27 -8.78 -0.18 6.38
CA HIS A 27 -7.89 0.78 7.03
C HIS A 27 -8.49 2.18 6.93
N HIS A 28 -8.85 2.76 8.07
CA HIS A 28 -9.29 4.15 8.16
C HIS A 28 -8.12 5.10 7.95
N ASP A 29 -6.98 4.79 8.55
CA ASP A 29 -5.71 5.47 8.35
C ASP A 29 -4.73 4.51 7.67
N ILE A 30 -3.90 5.02 6.77
CA ILE A 30 -2.93 4.17 6.06
C ILE A 30 -1.87 3.62 7.04
N PRO A 31 -1.51 2.33 6.96
CA PRO A 31 -0.43 1.76 7.76
C PRO A 31 0.91 2.44 7.47
N LYS A 32 1.80 2.46 8.45
CA LYS A 32 3.11 3.12 8.38
C LYS A 32 4.15 2.40 7.52
N SER A 33 3.84 1.21 7.01
CA SER A 33 4.72 0.44 6.13
C SER A 33 3.93 -0.59 5.32
N LEU A 34 4.45 -1.02 4.18
CA LEU A 34 3.84 -2.06 3.35
C LEU A 34 3.81 -3.42 4.05
N GLU A 35 4.79 -3.72 4.91
CA GLU A 35 4.78 -4.95 5.71
C GLU A 35 3.59 -4.97 6.68
N SER A 36 3.31 -3.83 7.34
CA SER A 36 2.14 -3.72 8.22
C SER A 36 0.85 -3.89 7.42
N TYR A 37 0.74 -3.21 6.27
CA TYR A 37 -0.39 -3.35 5.37
C TYR A 37 -0.60 -4.80 4.93
N TYR A 38 0.46 -5.48 4.49
CA TYR A 38 0.41 -6.88 4.06
C TYR A 38 -0.04 -7.82 5.17
N GLN A 39 0.52 -7.67 6.38
CA GLN A 39 0.14 -8.48 7.54
C GLN A 39 -1.32 -8.30 7.93
N GLU A 40 -1.84 -7.08 7.83
CA GLU A 40 -3.21 -6.75 8.21
C GLU A 40 -4.20 -7.20 7.14
N THR A 41 -3.94 -6.94 5.88
CA THR A 41 -4.76 -7.40 4.74
C THR A 41 -4.74 -8.91 4.58
N GLY A 42 -3.63 -9.58 4.89
CA GLY A 42 -3.49 -11.04 4.88
C GLY A 42 -4.36 -11.78 5.91
N ARG A 43 -5.22 -11.05 6.66
CA ARG A 43 -6.25 -11.64 7.52
C ARG A 43 -7.53 -11.95 6.77
N ALA A 44 -7.80 -11.28 5.65
CA ALA A 44 -8.96 -11.51 4.83
C ALA A 44 -8.86 -12.85 4.08
N GLY A 45 -9.95 -13.62 4.06
CA GLY A 45 -10.07 -14.81 3.23
C GLY A 45 -9.17 -15.99 3.59
N ARG A 46 -8.73 -16.14 4.85
CA ARG A 46 -7.87 -17.26 5.27
C ARG A 46 -8.49 -18.65 5.09
N ASP A 47 -9.79 -18.72 4.97
CA ASP A 47 -10.52 -19.95 4.67
C ASP A 47 -10.56 -20.29 3.17
N GLY A 48 -9.84 -19.53 2.33
CA GLY A 48 -9.87 -19.64 0.87
C GLY A 48 -11.04 -18.93 0.21
N GLY A 49 -11.91 -18.27 1.00
CA GLY A 49 -13.00 -17.44 0.48
C GLY A 49 -12.49 -16.07 0.03
N GLU A 50 -13.32 -15.35 -0.75
CA GLU A 50 -13.02 -14.02 -1.21
C GLU A 50 -12.89 -13.03 -0.05
N GLY A 51 -11.86 -12.19 -0.07
CA GLY A 51 -11.59 -11.14 0.89
C GLY A 51 -11.35 -9.80 0.22
N HIS A 52 -11.94 -8.73 0.78
CA HIS A 52 -11.82 -7.37 0.26
C HIS A 52 -10.99 -6.52 1.21
N CYS A 53 -10.00 -5.84 0.67
CA CYS A 53 -9.14 -4.93 1.41
C CYS A 53 -9.32 -3.50 0.87
N LEU A 54 -9.66 -2.58 1.77
CA LEU A 54 -9.84 -1.17 1.47
C LEU A 54 -8.95 -0.34 2.39
N ALA A 55 -8.22 0.60 1.82
CA ALA A 55 -7.47 1.59 2.60
C ALA A 55 -7.88 2.99 2.15
N PHE A 56 -8.22 3.85 3.10
CA PHE A 56 -8.33 5.28 2.86
C PHE A 56 -6.93 5.88 2.90
N TYR A 57 -6.66 6.78 1.97
CA TYR A 57 -5.39 7.46 1.85
C TYR A 57 -5.59 8.96 1.67
N SER A 58 -4.83 9.72 2.41
CA SER A 58 -4.71 11.16 2.28
C SER A 58 -3.25 11.54 2.49
N TYR A 59 -2.75 12.53 1.76
CA TYR A 59 -1.40 13.04 1.98
C TYR A 59 -1.23 13.64 3.38
N ASP A 60 -2.28 14.18 3.96
CA ASP A 60 -2.29 14.67 5.35
C ASP A 60 -1.93 13.59 6.36
N ASP A 61 -2.23 12.32 6.07
CA ASP A 61 -1.88 11.20 6.95
C ASP A 61 -0.39 10.90 6.90
N ILE A 62 0.23 11.03 5.72
CA ILE A 62 1.68 10.94 5.57
C ILE A 62 2.35 12.06 6.37
N GLU A 63 1.91 13.31 6.25
CA GLU A 63 2.46 14.43 7.02
C GLU A 63 2.36 14.24 8.55
N LYS A 64 1.25 13.67 9.04
CA LYS A 64 1.09 13.36 10.47
C LYS A 64 2.12 12.32 10.92
N LEU A 65 2.33 11.26 10.12
CA LEU A 65 3.30 10.22 10.41
C LEU A 65 4.75 10.74 10.35
N GLU A 66 5.07 11.61 9.39
CA GLU A 66 6.37 12.29 9.32
C GLU A 66 6.64 13.16 10.55
N LYS A 67 5.64 13.94 10.98
CA LYS A 67 5.73 14.75 12.21
C LYS A 67 6.00 13.87 13.43
N PHE A 68 5.36 12.71 13.53
CA PHE A 68 5.62 11.75 14.59
C PHE A 68 7.06 11.21 14.55
N LEU A 69 7.59 10.93 13.35
CA LEU A 69 8.97 10.47 13.16
C LEU A 69 10.01 11.58 13.47
N SER A 70 9.64 12.86 13.38
CA SER A 70 10.58 13.96 13.60
C SER A 70 11.20 13.98 15.00
N SER A 71 10.52 13.41 16.00
CA SER A 71 10.98 13.28 17.38
C SER A 71 11.87 12.07 17.66
N LYS A 72 12.10 11.21 16.64
CA LYS A 72 12.85 9.96 16.77
C LYS A 72 14.35 10.15 16.54
N PRO A 73 15.22 9.26 17.02
CA PRO A 73 16.62 9.23 16.66
C PRO A 73 16.83 9.22 15.14
N VAL A 74 17.91 9.82 14.63
CA VAL A 74 18.15 10.02 13.19
C VAL A 74 18.01 8.74 12.38
N ALA A 75 18.66 7.64 12.80
CA ALA A 75 18.60 6.37 12.08
C ALA A 75 17.17 5.75 12.04
N GLU A 76 16.40 5.90 13.13
CA GLU A 76 15.02 5.43 13.20
C GLU A 76 14.12 6.30 12.32
N LYS A 77 14.35 7.61 12.31
CA LYS A 77 13.65 8.57 11.47
C LYS A 77 13.87 8.29 9.99
N GLU A 78 15.11 8.16 9.55
CA GLU A 78 15.45 7.88 8.14
C GLU A 78 14.79 6.60 7.65
N LYS A 79 14.89 5.51 8.44
CA LYS A 79 14.21 4.26 8.13
C LYS A 79 12.68 4.44 8.06
N GLY A 80 12.11 5.13 9.02
CA GLY A 80 10.66 5.38 9.06
C GLY A 80 10.17 6.19 7.86
N LEU A 81 10.91 7.21 7.43
CA LEU A 81 10.59 8.02 6.25
C LEU A 81 10.64 7.19 4.96
N ALA A 82 11.65 6.33 4.79
CA ALA A 82 11.72 5.42 3.64
C ALA A 82 10.51 4.49 3.56
N LEU A 83 10.09 3.91 4.69
CA LEU A 83 8.90 3.05 4.74
C LEU A 83 7.60 3.82 4.42
N LEU A 84 7.50 5.09 4.82
CA LEU A 84 6.35 5.94 4.47
C LEU A 84 6.34 6.29 2.99
N GLU A 85 7.50 6.55 2.39
CA GLU A 85 7.62 6.79 0.95
C GLU A 85 7.16 5.58 0.13
N ASP A 86 7.51 4.36 0.54
CA ASP A 86 7.03 3.13 -0.08
C ASP A 86 5.50 3.02 -0.01
N VAL A 87 4.90 3.32 1.15
CA VAL A 87 3.45 3.29 1.33
C VAL A 87 2.75 4.36 0.48
N ALA A 88 3.27 5.60 0.45
CA ALA A 88 2.72 6.67 -0.36
C ALA A 88 2.79 6.30 -1.86
N SER A 89 3.93 5.81 -2.32
CA SER A 89 4.12 5.34 -3.69
C SER A 89 3.14 4.22 -4.06
N TYR A 90 2.90 3.28 -3.14
CA TYR A 90 1.91 2.22 -3.31
C TYR A 90 0.48 2.77 -3.38
N ALA A 91 0.13 3.73 -2.52
CA ALA A 91 -1.20 4.33 -2.51
C ALA A 91 -1.50 5.12 -3.79
N GLU A 92 -0.52 5.83 -4.31
CA GLU A 92 -0.65 6.73 -5.47
C GLU A 92 -0.43 6.04 -6.82
N THR A 93 0.10 4.82 -6.84
CA THR A 93 0.40 4.10 -8.09
C THR A 93 -0.83 3.95 -9.00
N SER A 94 -0.58 3.98 -10.30
CA SER A 94 -1.55 3.58 -11.33
C SER A 94 -1.30 2.16 -11.86
N SER A 95 -0.27 1.49 -11.34
CA SER A 95 0.09 0.12 -11.72
C SER A 95 -0.74 -0.90 -10.92
N ASN A 96 -0.76 -2.16 -11.39
CA ASN A 96 -1.39 -3.26 -10.65
C ASN A 96 -0.84 -3.33 -9.22
N ARG A 97 -1.73 -3.21 -8.22
CA ARG A 97 -1.33 -3.16 -6.80
C ARG A 97 -0.71 -4.45 -6.31
N ARG A 98 -1.22 -5.59 -6.79
CA ARG A 98 -0.66 -6.90 -6.44
C ARG A 98 0.77 -7.04 -6.94
N LYS A 99 1.06 -6.59 -8.17
CA LYS A 99 2.40 -6.56 -8.72
C LYS A 99 3.36 -5.74 -7.86
N ILE A 100 2.96 -4.52 -7.49
CA ILE A 100 3.80 -3.65 -6.66
C ILE A 100 4.08 -4.32 -5.31
N LEU A 101 3.05 -4.83 -4.65
CA LEU A 101 3.18 -5.45 -3.34
C LEU A 101 4.06 -6.71 -3.38
N LEU A 102 3.86 -7.60 -4.35
CA LEU A 102 4.67 -8.80 -4.49
C LEU A 102 6.13 -8.47 -4.85
N ASN A 103 6.36 -7.51 -5.75
CA ASN A 103 7.69 -7.04 -6.09
C ASN A 103 8.43 -6.46 -4.88
N TYR A 104 7.73 -5.75 -3.99
CA TYR A 104 8.29 -5.24 -2.74
C TYR A 104 8.85 -6.37 -1.86
N PHE A 105 8.19 -7.53 -1.85
CA PHE A 105 8.68 -8.73 -1.13
C PHE A 105 9.63 -9.61 -1.95
N GLY A 106 10.06 -9.16 -3.14
CA GLY A 106 11.01 -9.89 -3.98
C GLY A 106 10.38 -10.96 -4.87
N GLU A 107 9.05 -10.98 -4.99
CA GLU A 107 8.32 -11.91 -5.85
C GLU A 107 7.97 -11.26 -7.19
N SER A 108 8.06 -12.03 -8.28
CA SER A 108 7.59 -11.60 -9.59
C SER A 108 6.10 -11.92 -9.78
N PHE A 109 5.36 -11.03 -10.43
CA PHE A 109 3.95 -11.21 -10.70
C PHE A 109 3.61 -10.88 -12.16
N ASP A 110 2.91 -11.81 -12.83
CA ASP A 110 2.36 -11.56 -14.16
C ASP A 110 1.05 -10.77 -14.04
N GLU A 111 1.11 -9.48 -14.31
CA GLU A 111 -0.04 -8.58 -14.21
C GLU A 111 -1.10 -8.80 -15.32
N LEU A 112 -0.80 -9.59 -16.33
CA LEU A 112 -1.71 -9.88 -17.44
C LEU A 112 -2.48 -11.19 -17.23
N ASN A 113 -1.79 -12.24 -16.78
CA ASN A 113 -2.34 -13.60 -16.72
C ASN A 113 -2.20 -14.24 -15.33
N GLY A 114 -1.52 -13.59 -14.37
CA GLY A 114 -1.35 -14.11 -13.03
C GLY A 114 -2.68 -14.24 -12.28
N GLU A 115 -2.76 -15.19 -11.36
CA GLU A 115 -3.95 -15.37 -10.51
C GLU A 115 -4.26 -14.08 -9.73
N GLY A 116 -5.48 -13.58 -9.86
CA GLY A 116 -5.91 -12.33 -9.24
C GLY A 116 -5.40 -11.06 -9.92
N CYS A 117 -4.93 -11.11 -11.17
CA CYS A 117 -4.41 -9.95 -11.91
C CYS A 117 -5.46 -8.83 -12.13
N LYS A 118 -6.74 -9.12 -11.99
CA LYS A 118 -7.84 -8.17 -12.14
C LYS A 118 -8.60 -7.91 -10.83
N MET A 119 -8.00 -8.14 -9.69
CA MET A 119 -8.67 -8.00 -8.39
C MET A 119 -8.44 -6.64 -7.72
N ASP A 120 -7.55 -5.81 -8.23
CA ASP A 120 -7.26 -4.48 -7.68
C ASP A 120 -7.97 -3.36 -8.46
N ASP A 121 -8.16 -2.22 -7.80
CA ASP A 121 -8.85 -1.04 -8.33
C ASP A 121 -8.23 -0.50 -9.62
N ASN A 122 -6.89 -0.49 -9.73
CA ASN A 122 -6.20 0.01 -10.92
C ASN A 122 -6.36 -0.94 -12.12
N SER A 123 -6.53 -2.23 -11.88
CA SER A 123 -6.77 -3.21 -12.95
C SER A 123 -8.22 -3.22 -13.42
N VAL A 124 -9.16 -2.94 -12.51
CA VAL A 124 -10.60 -2.85 -12.83
C VAL A 124 -10.92 -1.51 -13.52
N ASN A 125 -10.33 -0.42 -13.03
CA ASN A 125 -10.52 0.93 -13.56
C ASN A 125 -9.15 1.55 -13.89
N PRO A 126 -8.51 1.14 -14.99
CA PRO A 126 -7.18 1.61 -15.34
C PRO A 126 -7.19 3.13 -15.57
N LYS A 127 -6.26 3.82 -14.93
CA LYS A 127 -6.06 5.25 -15.16
C LYS A 127 -5.47 5.48 -16.53
N GLU A 128 -5.90 6.55 -17.21
CA GLU A 128 -5.33 6.98 -18.47
C GLU A 128 -3.84 7.30 -18.28
N LYS A 129 -2.98 6.72 -19.12
CA LYS A 129 -1.55 6.97 -19.12
C LYS A 129 -1.21 7.88 -20.28
N ILE A 130 -0.52 8.99 -19.99
CA ILE A 130 -0.07 9.95 -20.99
C ILE A 130 1.41 9.66 -21.26
N GLU A 131 1.79 9.60 -22.55
CA GLU A 131 3.19 9.51 -22.95
C GLU A 131 3.86 10.88 -22.70
N VAL A 132 4.87 10.91 -21.84
CA VAL A 132 5.58 12.14 -21.44
C VAL A 132 7.08 12.07 -21.78
N LYS A 133 7.49 11.18 -22.66
CA LYS A 133 8.90 10.97 -23.01
C LYS A 133 9.60 12.26 -23.47
N ASP A 134 8.94 13.03 -24.33
CA ASP A 134 9.54 14.24 -24.89
C ASP A 134 9.70 15.32 -23.83
N GLN A 135 8.70 15.47 -22.93
CA GLN A 135 8.77 16.40 -21.81
C GLN A 135 9.87 16.00 -20.82
N ALA A 136 9.99 14.70 -20.52
CA ALA A 136 11.04 14.19 -19.66
C ALA A 136 12.44 14.45 -20.24
N LEU A 137 12.63 14.25 -21.57
CA LEU A 137 13.89 14.54 -22.26
C LEU A 137 14.25 16.02 -22.21
N ILE A 138 13.29 16.92 -22.34
CA ILE A 138 13.52 18.37 -22.22
C ILE A 138 14.03 18.69 -20.83
N ILE A 139 13.37 18.20 -19.78
CA ILE A 139 13.77 18.45 -18.37
C ILE A 139 15.17 17.89 -18.09
N ILE A 140 15.48 16.68 -18.55
CA ILE A 140 16.79 16.06 -18.38
C ILE A 140 17.89 16.90 -19.07
N ASN A 141 17.66 17.35 -20.31
CA ASN A 141 18.59 18.17 -21.05
C ASN A 141 18.85 19.53 -20.36
N GLU A 142 17.81 20.16 -19.84
CA GLU A 142 17.99 21.41 -19.07
C GLU A 142 18.82 21.20 -17.80
N ILE A 143 18.61 20.11 -17.07
CA ILE A 143 19.42 19.77 -15.89
C ILE A 143 20.90 19.52 -16.26
N LEU A 144 21.15 18.85 -17.39
CA LEU A 144 22.51 18.55 -17.84
C LEU A 144 23.26 19.79 -18.35
N ASN A 145 22.54 20.73 -18.98
CA ASN A 145 23.12 21.95 -19.55
C ASN A 145 23.35 23.06 -18.51
N ASN A 146 22.73 22.99 -17.34
CA ASN A 146 22.88 23.96 -16.25
C ASN A 146 23.85 23.49 -15.14
N LYS A 147 24.74 22.56 -15.45
CA LYS A 147 25.91 22.18 -14.64
C LYS A 147 27.17 22.90 -15.18
#